data_6ff84ee58ffeffd3fee7bf5f1c8dd9c7
#
_entry.id   6ff84ee58ffeffd3fee7bf5f1c8dd9c7
#
_cell.length_a   1.000
_cell.length_b   1.000
_cell.length_c   1.000
_cell.angle_alpha   90.00
_cell.angle_beta   90.00
_cell.angle_gamma   90.00
#
_symmetry.space_group_name_H-M   'P 1'
#
loop_
_entity.id
_entity.type
_entity.pdbx_description
1 polymer ?
#
loop_
_entity_poly.entity_id
_entity_poly.type
_entity_poly.pdbx_seq_one_letter_code
_entity_poly.pdbx_strand_id
1 'polypeptide(L)'
;YGKQIADIHAQHATAALKQSESARAAETKTALKESTHAANTSKNSDEFTTSQPVRDAIARADLALADRLRTDAERRAATYRAQAQSCTTASSGIADRLEAFDRHIVEGAAVVAEHRQALIRRDSEVKLLRGQIDADRELMVVPPRID
;
A
#
# COMPACT_ATOMS: atom_id res chain seq x y z
N TYR A 1 38.16 -29.37 54.25
CA TYR A 1 37.05 -28.44 54.14
C TYR A 1 37.42 -27.17 53.33
N GLY A 2 38.61 -26.57 53.51
CA GLY A 2 39.02 -25.35 52.80
C GLY A 2 39.09 -25.47 51.28
N LYS A 3 39.63 -26.60 50.76
CA LYS A 3 39.66 -26.85 49.28
C LYS A 3 38.27 -26.96 48.67
N GLN A 4 37.35 -27.67 49.31
CA GLN A 4 36.00 -27.84 48.81
C GLN A 4 35.23 -26.52 48.72
N ILE A 5 35.43 -25.64 49.68
CA ILE A 5 34.83 -24.31 49.67
C ILE A 5 35.41 -23.45 48.52
N ALA A 6 36.71 -23.50 48.30
CA ALA A 6 37.37 -22.80 47.20
C ALA A 6 36.89 -23.32 45.81
N ASP A 7 36.75 -24.64 45.66
CA ASP A 7 36.23 -25.23 44.42
C ASP A 7 34.78 -24.85 44.14
N ILE A 8 33.94 -24.81 45.15
CA ILE A 8 32.56 -24.34 45.05
C ILE A 8 32.50 -22.86 44.61
N HIS A 9 33.32 -21.99 45.25
CA HIS A 9 33.39 -20.60 44.86
C HIS A 9 33.86 -20.39 43.41
N ALA A 10 34.89 -21.17 42.99
CA ALA A 10 35.34 -21.13 41.59
C ALA A 10 34.30 -21.60 40.60
N GLN A 11 33.54 -22.66 40.93
CA GLN A 11 32.43 -23.13 40.11
C GLN A 11 31.30 -22.07 40.02
N HIS A 12 30.90 -21.44 41.13
CA HIS A 12 29.92 -20.40 41.14
C HIS A 12 30.35 -19.16 40.32
N ALA A 13 31.61 -18.74 40.44
CA ALA A 13 32.16 -17.64 39.67
C ALA A 13 32.14 -17.95 38.15
N THR A 14 32.53 -19.17 37.78
CA THR A 14 32.50 -19.61 36.36
C THR A 14 31.07 -19.68 35.82
N ALA A 15 30.12 -20.19 36.60
CA ALA A 15 28.72 -20.24 36.22
C ALA A 15 28.12 -18.81 36.04
N ALA A 16 28.46 -17.90 36.97
CA ALA A 16 28.00 -16.50 36.89
C ALA A 16 28.58 -15.79 35.66
N LEU A 17 29.85 -16.03 35.31
CA LEU A 17 30.44 -15.49 34.09
C LEU A 17 29.72 -15.99 32.83
N LYS A 18 29.53 -17.33 32.71
CA LYS A 18 28.80 -17.93 31.57
C LYS A 18 27.38 -17.38 31.46
N GLN A 19 26.71 -17.24 32.58
CA GLN A 19 25.34 -16.64 32.58
C GLN A 19 25.36 -15.19 32.13
N SER A 20 26.33 -14.38 32.58
CA SER A 20 26.50 -13.00 32.15
C SER A 20 26.81 -12.87 30.65
N GLU A 21 27.69 -13.72 30.13
CA GLU A 21 28.04 -13.79 28.71
C GLU A 21 26.82 -14.18 27.85
N SER A 22 26.07 -15.20 28.28
CA SER A 22 24.84 -15.59 27.56
C SER A 22 23.77 -14.51 27.59
N ALA A 23 23.61 -13.79 28.71
CA ALA A 23 22.69 -12.66 28.81
C ALA A 23 23.08 -11.52 27.85
N ARG A 24 24.35 -11.13 27.83
CA ARG A 24 24.87 -10.11 26.89
C ARG A 24 24.69 -10.53 25.42
N ALA A 25 24.95 -11.79 25.10
CA ALA A 25 24.73 -12.31 23.74
C ALA A 25 23.24 -12.25 23.35
N ALA A 26 22.33 -12.57 24.28
CA ALA A 26 20.90 -12.48 24.06
C ALA A 26 20.45 -11.02 23.88
N GLU A 27 20.94 -10.11 24.72
CA GLU A 27 20.65 -8.65 24.60
C GLU A 27 21.12 -8.09 23.25
N THR A 28 22.38 -8.43 22.86
CA THR A 28 22.90 -7.99 21.54
C THR A 28 22.06 -8.50 20.38
N LYS A 29 21.63 -9.77 20.45
CA LYS A 29 20.77 -10.37 19.43
C LYS A 29 19.40 -9.69 19.38
N THR A 30 18.82 -9.37 20.53
CA THR A 30 17.54 -8.63 20.60
C THR A 30 17.68 -7.23 20.02
N ALA A 31 18.73 -6.50 20.40
CA ALA A 31 18.99 -5.17 19.87
C ALA A 31 19.19 -5.15 18.34
N LEU A 32 19.87 -6.17 17.77
CA LEU A 32 20.00 -6.32 16.33
C LEU A 32 18.66 -6.56 15.65
N LYS A 33 17.80 -7.41 16.22
CA LYS A 33 16.46 -7.67 15.69
C LYS A 33 15.58 -6.40 15.72
N GLU A 34 15.58 -5.69 16.83
CA GLU A 34 14.85 -4.43 16.98
C GLU A 34 15.33 -3.38 15.96
N SER A 35 16.65 -3.27 15.77
CA SER A 35 17.23 -2.37 14.77
C SER A 35 16.80 -2.75 13.34
N THR A 36 16.82 -4.04 13.01
CA THR A 36 16.37 -4.53 11.69
C THR A 36 14.88 -4.29 11.49
N HIS A 37 14.07 -4.56 12.52
CA HIS A 37 12.63 -4.28 12.49
C HIS A 37 12.36 -2.79 12.26
N ALA A 38 13.01 -1.91 13.01
CA ALA A 38 12.88 -0.47 12.85
C ALA A 38 13.26 -0.01 11.42
N ALA A 39 14.35 -0.54 10.88
CA ALA A 39 14.79 -0.24 9.52
C ALA A 39 13.77 -0.72 8.45
N ASN A 40 13.25 -1.94 8.59
CA ASN A 40 12.25 -2.48 7.68
C ASN A 40 10.93 -1.69 7.74
N THR A 41 10.49 -1.33 8.93
CA THR A 41 9.29 -0.51 9.16
C THR A 41 9.44 0.87 8.52
N SER A 42 10.59 1.54 8.74
CA SER A 42 10.90 2.83 8.10
C SER A 42 10.90 2.70 6.58
N LYS A 43 11.59 1.70 6.04
CA LYS A 43 11.64 1.45 4.60
C LYS A 43 10.25 1.26 3.98
N ASN A 44 9.38 0.47 4.61
CA ASN A 44 8.02 0.24 4.13
C ASN A 44 7.21 1.54 4.12
N SER A 45 7.34 2.35 5.15
CA SER A 45 6.71 3.67 5.24
C SER A 45 7.24 4.64 4.18
N ASP A 46 8.55 4.65 3.98
CA ASP A 46 9.21 5.51 2.99
C ASP A 46 8.80 5.12 1.56
N GLU A 47 8.74 3.82 1.23
CA GLU A 47 8.25 3.33 -0.07
C GLU A 47 6.80 3.74 -0.32
N PHE A 48 5.94 3.63 0.69
CA PHE A 48 4.55 4.07 0.58
C PHE A 48 4.44 5.57 0.31
N THR A 49 5.18 6.38 1.05
CA THR A 49 5.19 7.84 0.92
C THR A 49 5.81 8.29 -0.40
N THR A 50 6.95 7.71 -0.78
CA THR A 50 7.67 8.05 -2.03
C THR A 50 6.85 7.69 -3.27
N SER A 51 6.02 6.65 -3.22
CA SER A 51 5.15 6.27 -4.32
C SER A 51 3.86 7.12 -4.43
N GLN A 52 3.55 7.95 -3.43
CA GLN A 52 2.35 8.79 -3.43
C GLN A 52 2.27 9.77 -4.62
N PRO A 53 3.32 10.51 -5.00
CA PRO A 53 3.24 11.42 -6.15
C PRO A 53 2.90 10.71 -7.47
N VAL A 54 3.36 9.46 -7.64
CA VAL A 54 3.03 8.64 -8.81
C VAL A 54 1.55 8.27 -8.82
N ARG A 55 1.01 7.85 -7.68
CA ARG A 55 -0.43 7.55 -7.54
C ARG A 55 -1.28 8.79 -7.82
N ASP A 56 -0.87 9.94 -7.29
CA ASP A 56 -1.57 11.21 -7.50
C ASP A 56 -1.49 11.67 -8.97
N ALA A 57 -0.39 11.40 -9.65
CA ALA A 57 -0.25 11.69 -11.08
C ALA A 57 -1.20 10.83 -11.93
N ILE A 58 -1.31 9.54 -11.62
CA ILE A 58 -2.29 8.62 -12.28
C ILE A 58 -3.71 9.12 -12.03
N ALA A 59 -4.05 9.47 -10.80
CA ALA A 59 -5.38 9.98 -10.46
C ALA A 59 -5.72 11.26 -11.25
N ARG A 60 -4.78 12.20 -11.35
CA ARG A 60 -4.98 13.42 -12.16
C ARG A 60 -5.13 13.12 -13.65
N ALA A 61 -4.38 12.15 -14.19
CA ALA A 61 -4.50 11.75 -15.59
C ALA A 61 -5.87 11.11 -15.88
N ASP A 62 -6.36 10.26 -15.00
CA ASP A 62 -7.66 9.63 -15.13
C ASP A 62 -8.81 10.68 -15.06
N LEU A 63 -8.71 11.66 -14.16
CA LEU A 63 -9.65 12.78 -14.09
C LEU A 63 -9.63 13.65 -15.37
N ALA A 64 -8.44 13.96 -15.87
CA ALA A 64 -8.30 14.75 -17.11
C ALA A 64 -8.88 14.00 -18.33
N LEU A 65 -8.77 12.66 -18.36
CA LEU A 65 -9.40 11.84 -19.40
C LEU A 65 -10.93 11.88 -19.28
N ALA A 66 -11.48 11.75 -18.09
CA ALA A 66 -12.92 11.83 -17.85
C ALA A 66 -13.49 13.20 -18.27
N ASP A 67 -12.79 14.30 -17.96
CA ASP A 67 -13.18 15.64 -18.36
C ASP A 67 -13.15 15.83 -19.88
N ARG A 68 -12.17 15.26 -20.57
CA ARG A 68 -12.12 15.29 -22.05
C ARG A 68 -13.30 14.54 -22.65
N LEU A 69 -13.58 13.33 -22.14
CA LEU A 69 -14.74 12.54 -22.61
C LEU A 69 -16.05 13.28 -22.42
N ARG A 70 -16.23 13.96 -21.28
CA ARG A 70 -17.39 14.81 -21.01
C ARG A 70 -17.51 15.95 -22.02
N THR A 71 -16.43 16.71 -22.22
CA THR A 71 -16.41 17.84 -23.16
C THR A 71 -16.70 17.38 -24.60
N ASP A 72 -16.16 16.23 -25.01
CA ASP A 72 -16.40 15.66 -26.33
C ASP A 72 -17.85 15.16 -26.49
N ALA A 73 -18.44 14.59 -25.43
CA ALA A 73 -19.84 14.19 -25.41
C ALA A 73 -20.78 15.42 -25.54
N GLU A 74 -20.50 16.48 -24.80
CA GLU A 74 -21.24 17.74 -24.88
C GLU A 74 -21.19 18.36 -26.30
N ARG A 75 -20.00 18.31 -26.94
CA ARG A 75 -19.82 18.77 -28.32
C ARG A 75 -20.60 17.91 -29.32
N ARG A 76 -20.58 16.56 -29.17
CA ARG A 76 -21.38 15.67 -30.00
C ARG A 76 -22.88 15.90 -29.81
N ALA A 77 -23.35 16.08 -28.57
CA ALA A 77 -24.74 16.39 -28.26
C ALA A 77 -25.21 17.69 -28.96
N ALA A 78 -24.38 18.72 -28.94
CA ALA A 78 -24.68 19.98 -29.67
C ALA A 78 -24.80 19.74 -31.20
N THR A 79 -23.90 18.90 -31.75
CA THR A 79 -23.94 18.52 -33.16
C THR A 79 -25.23 17.74 -33.51
N TYR A 80 -25.60 16.76 -32.69
CA TYR A 80 -26.84 15.99 -32.90
C TYR A 80 -28.07 16.85 -32.84
N ARG A 81 -28.14 17.81 -31.90
CA ARG A 81 -29.26 18.77 -31.81
C ARG A 81 -29.35 19.68 -33.04
N ALA A 82 -28.21 20.19 -33.52
CA ALA A 82 -28.17 21.01 -34.73
C ALA A 82 -28.61 20.25 -35.96
N GLN A 83 -28.20 18.97 -36.10
CA GLN A 83 -28.63 18.09 -37.19
C GLN A 83 -30.12 17.74 -37.09
N ALA A 84 -30.64 17.49 -35.89
CA ALA A 84 -32.04 17.17 -35.66
C ALA A 84 -32.98 18.37 -36.01
N GLN A 85 -32.54 19.61 -35.81
CA GLN A 85 -33.28 20.80 -36.16
C GLN A 85 -33.47 20.94 -37.68
N SER A 86 -32.58 20.38 -38.49
CA SER A 86 -32.66 20.41 -39.97
C SER A 86 -33.43 19.25 -40.57
N CYS A 87 -33.91 18.30 -39.76
CA CYS A 87 -34.56 17.07 -40.19
C CYS A 87 -35.96 16.90 -39.60
N THR A 88 -36.74 15.95 -40.12
CA THR A 88 -38.09 15.63 -39.65
C THR A 88 -38.15 15.09 -38.23
N THR A 89 -39.33 15.09 -37.61
CA THR A 89 -39.62 14.67 -36.23
C THR A 89 -38.99 13.28 -35.82
N ALA A 90 -38.80 12.38 -36.76
CA ALA A 90 -38.14 11.08 -36.51
C ALA A 90 -36.66 11.20 -36.16
N SER A 91 -35.98 12.21 -36.68
CA SER A 91 -34.57 12.46 -36.44
C SER A 91 -34.27 13.06 -35.05
N SER A 92 -35.23 13.82 -34.47
CA SER A 92 -35.08 14.34 -33.12
C SER A 92 -35.01 13.22 -32.07
N GLY A 93 -35.87 12.22 -32.19
CA GLY A 93 -35.84 11.06 -31.27
C GLY A 93 -34.54 10.20 -31.35
N ILE A 94 -33.89 10.20 -32.52
CA ILE A 94 -32.56 9.56 -32.67
C ILE A 94 -31.48 10.41 -32.00
N ALA A 95 -31.50 11.72 -32.18
CA ALA A 95 -30.56 12.64 -31.55
C ALA A 95 -30.62 12.56 -30.01
N ASP A 96 -31.81 12.50 -29.42
CA ASP A 96 -32.01 12.36 -27.97
C ASP A 96 -31.44 11.04 -27.45
N ARG A 97 -31.62 9.95 -28.19
CA ARG A 97 -31.05 8.65 -27.82
C ARG A 97 -29.52 8.63 -27.89
N LEU A 98 -28.92 9.22 -28.92
CA LEU A 98 -27.46 9.32 -29.05
C LEU A 98 -26.87 10.18 -27.92
N GLU A 99 -27.53 11.29 -27.57
CA GLU A 99 -27.13 12.11 -26.43
C GLU A 99 -27.19 11.33 -25.11
N ALA A 100 -28.25 10.52 -24.89
CA ALA A 100 -28.40 9.69 -23.71
C ALA A 100 -27.30 8.63 -23.65
N PHE A 101 -26.96 7.97 -24.78
CA PHE A 101 -25.84 7.02 -24.84
C PHE A 101 -24.50 7.66 -24.49
N ASP A 102 -24.18 8.82 -25.08
CA ASP A 102 -22.95 9.55 -24.78
C ASP A 102 -22.86 9.91 -23.29
N ARG A 103 -23.97 10.32 -22.69
CA ARG A 103 -24.03 10.63 -21.25
C ARG A 103 -23.71 9.38 -20.41
N HIS A 104 -24.32 8.24 -20.70
CA HIS A 104 -24.06 6.99 -19.98
C HIS A 104 -22.63 6.49 -20.16
N ILE A 105 -22.03 6.69 -21.33
CA ILE A 105 -20.62 6.37 -21.54
C ILE A 105 -19.72 7.23 -20.64
N VAL A 106 -19.99 8.54 -20.56
CA VAL A 106 -19.22 9.46 -19.71
C VAL A 106 -19.40 9.11 -18.22
N GLU A 107 -20.63 8.86 -17.79
CA GLU A 107 -20.93 8.44 -16.41
C GLU A 107 -20.21 7.12 -16.07
N GLY A 108 -20.28 6.13 -16.98
CA GLY A 108 -19.59 4.86 -16.80
C GLY A 108 -18.06 5.01 -16.74
N ALA A 109 -17.47 5.84 -17.59
CA ALA A 109 -16.05 6.13 -17.57
C ALA A 109 -15.59 6.79 -16.27
N ALA A 110 -16.40 7.71 -15.72
CA ALA A 110 -16.14 8.35 -14.44
C ALA A 110 -16.14 7.34 -13.27
N VAL A 111 -17.14 6.45 -13.23
CA VAL A 111 -17.23 5.38 -12.23
C VAL A 111 -16.03 4.44 -12.32
N VAL A 112 -15.61 4.03 -13.52
CA VAL A 112 -14.43 3.17 -13.72
C VAL A 112 -13.16 3.88 -13.24
N ALA A 113 -12.99 5.16 -13.52
CA ALA A 113 -11.83 5.95 -13.06
C ALA A 113 -11.79 6.03 -11.53
N GLU A 114 -12.92 6.28 -10.87
CA GLU A 114 -13.02 6.32 -9.41
C GLU A 114 -12.66 4.98 -8.77
N HIS A 115 -13.22 3.87 -9.28
CA HIS A 115 -12.92 2.54 -8.79
C HIS A 115 -11.44 2.16 -8.98
N ARG A 116 -10.86 2.51 -10.13
CA ARG A 116 -9.44 2.30 -10.38
C ARG A 116 -8.56 3.02 -9.37
N GLN A 117 -8.89 4.28 -9.05
CA GLN A 117 -8.17 5.04 -8.03
C GLN A 117 -8.30 4.41 -6.64
N ALA A 118 -9.51 3.96 -6.29
CA ALA A 118 -9.75 3.27 -5.02
C ALA A 118 -8.93 1.97 -4.92
N LEU A 119 -8.87 1.17 -5.98
CA LEU A 119 -8.06 -0.06 -6.04
C LEU A 119 -6.56 0.24 -5.89
N ILE A 120 -6.02 1.20 -6.63
CA ILE A 120 -4.60 1.59 -6.54
C ILE A 120 -4.24 2.02 -5.11
N ARG A 121 -5.12 2.76 -4.44
CA ARG A 121 -4.95 3.15 -3.04
C ARG A 121 -4.93 1.94 -2.12
N ARG A 122 -5.91 1.06 -2.25
CA ARG A 122 -6.03 -0.16 -1.44
C ARG A 122 -4.86 -1.11 -1.65
N ASP A 123 -4.41 -1.30 -2.86
CA ASP A 123 -3.23 -2.13 -3.16
C ASP A 123 -1.96 -1.58 -2.48
N SER A 124 -1.83 -0.25 -2.46
CA SER A 124 -0.70 0.41 -1.78
C SER A 124 -0.77 0.25 -0.26
N GLU A 125 -1.96 0.37 0.34
CA GLU A 125 -2.20 0.14 1.77
C GLU A 125 -1.93 -1.32 2.14
N VAL A 126 -2.39 -2.28 1.32
CA VAL A 126 -2.14 -3.71 1.52
C VAL A 126 -0.65 -4.03 1.44
N LYS A 127 0.07 -3.44 0.48
CA LYS A 127 1.53 -3.60 0.37
C LYS A 127 2.24 -3.10 1.62
N LEU A 128 1.87 -1.91 2.12
CA LEU A 128 2.41 -1.36 3.35
C LEU A 128 2.16 -2.29 4.54
N LEU A 129 0.91 -2.70 4.75
CA LEU A 129 0.52 -3.55 5.89
C LEU A 129 1.20 -4.92 5.84
N ARG A 130 1.33 -5.53 4.67
CA ARG A 130 2.09 -6.78 4.51
C ARG A 130 3.55 -6.59 4.92
N GLY A 131 4.19 -5.54 4.46
CA GLY A 131 5.57 -5.24 4.84
C GLY A 131 5.74 -5.05 6.34
N GLN A 132 4.77 -4.43 7.03
CA GLN A 132 4.77 -4.28 8.48
C GLN A 132 4.61 -5.66 9.18
N ILE A 133 3.64 -6.46 8.74
CA ILE A 133 3.42 -7.81 9.29
C ILE A 133 4.66 -8.70 9.12
N ASP A 134 5.32 -8.62 7.98
CA ASP A 134 6.53 -9.43 7.72
C ASP A 134 7.69 -8.97 8.62
N ALA A 135 7.85 -7.65 8.83
CA ALA A 135 8.83 -7.11 9.77
C ALA A 135 8.53 -7.54 11.23
N ASP A 136 7.26 -7.53 11.64
CA ASP A 136 6.84 -7.99 12.97
C ASP A 136 7.11 -9.50 13.16
N ARG A 137 6.82 -10.31 12.14
CA ARG A 137 7.11 -11.74 12.17
C ARG A 137 8.60 -12.05 12.32
N GLU A 138 9.45 -11.34 11.58
CA GLU A 138 10.90 -11.48 11.70
C GLU A 138 11.39 -11.15 13.12
N LEU A 139 10.81 -10.13 13.76
CA LEU A 139 11.11 -9.78 15.15
C LEU A 139 10.74 -10.91 16.11
N MET A 140 9.57 -11.56 15.89
CA MET A 140 9.04 -12.61 16.78
C MET A 140 9.66 -13.99 16.59
N VAL A 141 10.42 -14.24 15.51
CA VAL A 141 11.07 -15.55 15.31
C VAL A 141 12.05 -15.82 16.43
N VAL A 142 11.63 -16.65 17.38
CA VAL A 142 12.51 -17.21 18.42
C VAL A 142 13.39 -18.27 17.76
N PRO A 143 14.73 -18.17 17.85
CA PRO A 143 15.59 -19.23 17.32
C PRO A 143 15.28 -20.54 18.04
N PRO A 144 15.41 -21.70 17.35
CA PRO A 144 15.29 -22.99 17.98
C PRO A 144 16.27 -23.08 19.17
N ARG A 145 15.77 -23.55 20.31
CA ARG A 145 16.65 -23.90 21.44
C ARG A 145 17.62 -24.95 20.95
N ILE A 146 18.88 -24.62 20.98
CA ILE A 146 19.94 -25.62 20.78
C ILE A 146 20.12 -26.27 22.18
N ASP A 147 19.53 -27.46 22.36
CA ASP A 147 19.72 -28.30 23.55
C ASP A 147 21.14 -28.89 23.55
#